data_7a4d43c976d2ec8257ba2c21f0c12b3d
#
_entry.id   7a4d43c976d2ec8257ba2c21f0c12b3d
#
_cell.length_a   1.000
_cell.length_b   1.000
_cell.length_c   1.000
_cell.angle_alpha   90.00
_cell.angle_beta   90.00
_cell.angle_gamma   90.00
#
_symmetry.space_group_name_H-M   'P 1'
#
loop_
_entity.id
_entity.type
_entity.pdbx_description
1 polymer ?
#
loop_
_entity_poly.entity_id
_entity_poly.type
_entity_poly.pdbx_seq_one_letter_code
_entity_poly.pdbx_strand_id
1 'polypeptide(L)'
;MNRIVIGIDLGSRMSGNTVLSIFDHGRVHLMRVDKNVCADTFSLNAVQHYRPQHVFLDAPLSIPGIYRGIKGCKDYHFRKADRELKAMSPMFLGGLTARAIELSDKMRKDGIPVFETYPRIMARKQGLEALGYKKVKSSLKTCQDQLRAQLNPKIQMEPREMESWHHVDAFLAMLSALAFAAGAHEVYGDEKEGLIHV
;
A
#
# COMPACT_ATOMS: atom_id res chain seq x y z
N MET A 1 6.93 -8.36 19.44
CA MET A 1 6.32 -7.49 18.41
C MET A 1 4.80 -7.46 18.61
N ASN A 2 4.34 -6.59 19.51
CA ASN A 2 2.91 -6.55 19.88
C ASN A 2 2.20 -5.44 19.07
N ARG A 3 1.98 -5.67 17.76
CA ARG A 3 1.36 -4.69 16.88
C ARG A 3 0.58 -5.34 15.75
N ILE A 4 -0.45 -4.65 15.28
CA ILE A 4 -1.21 -5.01 14.08
C ILE A 4 -1.09 -3.86 13.08
N VAL A 5 -0.66 -4.17 11.86
CA VAL A 5 -0.63 -3.22 10.75
C VAL A 5 -1.16 -3.89 9.48
N ILE A 6 -1.71 -3.11 8.57
CA ILE A 6 -2.27 -3.60 7.31
C ILE A 6 -1.66 -2.84 6.13
N GLY A 7 -1.17 -3.57 5.14
CA GLY A 7 -0.85 -3.08 3.81
C GLY A 7 -1.95 -3.49 2.82
N ILE A 8 -2.40 -2.57 1.98
CA ILE A 8 -3.47 -2.80 1.00
C ILE A 8 -2.98 -2.43 -0.40
N ASP A 9 -3.05 -3.37 -1.32
CA ASP A 9 -3.03 -3.11 -2.76
C ASP A 9 -4.46 -2.98 -3.26
N LEU A 10 -4.87 -1.77 -3.66
CA LEU A 10 -6.25 -1.45 -3.97
C LEU A 10 -6.55 -1.64 -5.47
N GLY A 11 -7.09 -2.79 -5.81
CA GLY A 11 -7.61 -3.07 -7.15
C GLY A 11 -8.97 -2.41 -7.45
N SER A 12 -9.54 -2.63 -8.62
CA SER A 12 -10.89 -2.18 -8.96
C SER A 12 -11.95 -2.82 -8.08
N ARG A 13 -13.04 -2.08 -7.81
CA ARG A 13 -14.04 -2.40 -6.77
C ARG A 13 -14.55 -3.84 -6.78
N MET A 14 -14.80 -4.42 -7.97
CA MET A 14 -15.41 -5.74 -8.12
C MET A 14 -14.50 -6.74 -8.85
N SER A 15 -13.22 -6.41 -9.06
CA SER A 15 -12.32 -7.20 -9.90
C SER A 15 -11.76 -8.44 -9.23
N GLY A 16 -11.81 -8.52 -7.90
CA GLY A 16 -11.10 -9.55 -7.13
C GLY A 16 -9.58 -9.33 -7.04
N ASN A 17 -9.09 -8.12 -7.34
CA ASN A 17 -7.66 -7.81 -7.35
C ASN A 17 -7.17 -7.07 -6.11
N THR A 18 -8.05 -6.64 -5.21
CA THR A 18 -7.65 -6.06 -3.93
C THR A 18 -7.10 -7.15 -3.02
N VAL A 19 -5.92 -6.89 -2.47
CA VAL A 19 -5.25 -7.77 -1.51
C VAL A 19 -4.87 -6.97 -0.27
N LEU A 20 -5.08 -7.57 0.89
CA LEU A 20 -4.62 -7.10 2.18
C LEU A 20 -3.52 -8.02 2.70
N SER A 21 -2.43 -7.43 3.17
CA SER A 21 -1.40 -8.09 3.95
C SER A 21 -1.45 -7.59 5.38
N ILE A 22 -1.78 -8.47 6.30
CA ILE A 22 -2.02 -8.14 7.70
C ILE A 22 -0.87 -8.73 8.53
N PHE A 23 -0.11 -7.87 9.19
CA PHE A 23 0.81 -8.29 10.23
C PHE A 23 0.10 -8.24 11.57
N ASP A 24 -0.05 -9.41 12.20
CA ASP A 24 -0.71 -9.58 13.49
C ASP A 24 0.23 -10.30 14.47
N HIS A 25 0.80 -9.54 15.41
CA HIS A 25 1.63 -10.07 16.51
C HIS A 25 2.75 -11.07 16.10
N GLY A 26 3.36 -10.85 14.94
CA GLY A 26 4.42 -11.72 14.40
C GLY A 26 3.92 -12.73 13.36
N ARG A 27 2.66 -12.71 13.02
CA ARG A 27 2.08 -13.51 11.92
C ARG A 27 1.68 -12.63 10.75
N VAL A 28 1.83 -13.13 9.54
CA VAL A 28 1.40 -12.46 8.31
C VAL A 28 0.27 -13.25 7.69
N HIS A 29 -0.87 -12.58 7.48
CA HIS A 29 -2.04 -13.12 6.80
C HIS A 29 -2.23 -12.38 5.47
N LEU A 30 -2.40 -13.11 4.38
CA LEU A 30 -2.74 -12.55 3.08
C LEU A 30 -4.21 -12.83 2.79
N MET A 31 -4.98 -11.77 2.57
CA MET A 31 -6.40 -11.86 2.27
C MET A 31 -6.67 -11.21 0.92
N ARG A 32 -7.24 -11.96 -0.01
CA ARG A 32 -7.67 -11.46 -1.31
C ARG A 32 -9.19 -11.39 -1.35
N VAL A 33 -9.73 -10.29 -1.84
CA VAL A 33 -11.17 -10.19 -2.09
C VAL A 33 -11.59 -11.09 -3.24
N ASP A 34 -12.73 -11.74 -3.12
CA ASP A 34 -13.28 -12.55 -4.21
C ASP A 34 -13.82 -11.66 -5.35
N LYS A 35 -13.82 -12.20 -6.56
CA LYS A 35 -14.43 -11.55 -7.71
C LYS A 35 -15.92 -11.31 -7.45
N ASN A 36 -16.42 -10.14 -7.86
CA ASN A 36 -17.79 -9.67 -7.62
C ASN A 36 -18.14 -9.38 -6.15
N VAL A 37 -17.15 -9.37 -5.25
CA VAL A 37 -17.30 -8.83 -3.90
C VAL A 37 -16.75 -7.41 -3.85
N CYS A 38 -17.45 -6.52 -3.14
CA CYS A 38 -17.03 -5.12 -3.02
C CYS A 38 -15.75 -4.99 -2.20
N ALA A 39 -14.65 -4.61 -2.85
CA ALA A 39 -13.34 -4.47 -2.25
C ALA A 39 -13.30 -3.43 -1.12
N ASP A 40 -14.11 -2.36 -1.21
CA ASP A 40 -14.16 -1.32 -0.19
C ASP A 40 -14.80 -1.85 1.10
N THR A 41 -15.92 -2.55 0.98
CA THR A 41 -16.59 -3.20 2.13
C THR A 41 -15.70 -4.26 2.73
N PHE A 42 -15.04 -5.08 1.91
CA PHE A 42 -14.09 -6.10 2.35
C PHE A 42 -12.95 -5.47 3.17
N SER A 43 -12.34 -4.39 2.66
CA SER A 43 -11.25 -3.69 3.34
C SER A 43 -11.71 -3.04 4.65
N LEU A 44 -12.89 -2.41 4.68
CA LEU A 44 -13.44 -1.82 5.90
C LEU A 44 -13.73 -2.89 6.96
N ASN A 45 -14.33 -4.00 6.58
CA ASN A 45 -14.60 -5.11 7.49
C ASN A 45 -13.32 -5.69 8.09
N ALA A 46 -12.27 -5.86 7.28
CA ALA A 46 -10.97 -6.31 7.76
C ALA A 46 -10.36 -5.32 8.76
N VAL A 47 -10.37 -4.02 8.44
CA VAL A 47 -9.85 -2.96 9.33
C VAL A 47 -10.64 -2.89 10.63
N GLN A 48 -11.96 -3.04 10.59
CA GLN A 48 -12.81 -3.09 11.79
C GLN A 48 -12.53 -4.33 12.65
N HIS A 49 -12.28 -5.47 12.02
CA HIS A 49 -11.99 -6.73 12.71
C HIS A 49 -10.63 -6.69 13.41
N TYR A 50 -9.58 -6.33 12.67
CA TYR A 50 -8.20 -6.36 13.16
C TYR A 50 -7.80 -5.14 14.00
N ARG A 51 -8.50 -4.00 13.87
CA ARG A 51 -8.19 -2.75 14.57
C ARG A 51 -6.70 -2.38 14.48
N PRO A 52 -6.13 -2.25 13.28
CA PRO A 52 -4.70 -2.01 13.11
C PRO A 52 -4.28 -0.65 13.67
N GLN A 53 -3.03 -0.54 14.11
CA GLN A 53 -2.44 0.73 14.51
C GLN A 53 -2.28 1.68 13.30
N HIS A 54 -2.02 1.12 12.12
CA HIS A 54 -1.85 1.86 10.87
C HIS A 54 -2.31 1.01 9.68
N VAL A 55 -2.84 1.69 8.66
CA VAL A 55 -3.12 1.13 7.34
C VAL A 55 -2.22 1.85 6.32
N PHE A 56 -1.53 1.09 5.48
CA PHE A 56 -0.75 1.60 4.35
C PHE A 56 -1.42 1.20 3.04
N LEU A 57 -1.87 2.19 2.28
CA LEU A 57 -2.68 2.00 1.09
C LEU A 57 -1.87 2.34 -0.17
N ASP A 58 -1.73 1.38 -1.09
CA ASP A 58 -1.13 1.60 -2.41
C ASP A 58 -2.15 2.27 -3.33
N ALA A 59 -2.38 3.52 -3.10
CA ALA A 59 -3.17 4.41 -3.96
C ALA A 59 -2.99 5.86 -3.51
N PRO A 60 -3.13 6.86 -4.40
CA PRO A 60 -3.05 8.26 -4.00
C PRO A 60 -4.18 8.65 -3.03
N LEU A 61 -3.81 9.31 -1.93
CA LEU A 61 -4.74 9.81 -0.91
C LEU A 61 -4.98 11.32 -0.99
N SER A 62 -4.47 11.95 -2.04
CA SER A 62 -4.69 13.37 -2.34
C SER A 62 -4.57 13.63 -3.84
N ILE A 63 -5.05 14.81 -4.26
CA ILE A 63 -4.92 15.31 -5.62
C ILE A 63 -3.93 16.48 -5.64
N PRO A 64 -3.42 16.88 -6.82
CA PRO A 64 -2.48 18.01 -6.94
C PRO A 64 -2.97 19.26 -6.24
N GLY A 65 -2.04 19.94 -5.57
CA GLY A 65 -2.35 21.06 -4.67
C GLY A 65 -3.07 22.22 -5.33
N ILE A 66 -2.90 22.40 -6.65
CA ILE A 66 -3.59 23.44 -7.41
C ILE A 66 -5.13 23.30 -7.34
N TYR A 67 -5.66 22.09 -7.36
CA TYR A 67 -7.09 21.83 -7.22
C TYR A 67 -7.63 22.08 -5.80
N ARG A 68 -6.71 22.12 -4.83
CA ARG A 68 -7.01 22.37 -3.41
C ARG A 68 -6.73 23.80 -3.01
N GLY A 69 -6.38 24.69 -3.96
CA GLY A 69 -6.05 26.08 -3.70
C GLY A 69 -4.74 26.28 -2.90
N ILE A 70 -3.84 25.30 -2.89
CA ILE A 70 -2.58 25.41 -2.16
C ILE A 70 -1.66 26.37 -2.88
N LYS A 71 -1.30 27.47 -2.19
CA LYS A 71 -0.45 28.52 -2.74
C LYS A 71 0.92 27.96 -3.14
N GLY A 72 1.32 28.24 -4.37
CA GLY A 72 2.61 27.80 -4.93
C GLY A 72 2.55 26.54 -5.76
N CYS A 73 1.49 25.72 -5.66
CA CYS A 73 1.26 24.57 -6.53
C CYS A 73 0.83 25.05 -7.92
N LYS A 74 1.49 24.55 -8.97
CA LYS A 74 1.25 24.90 -10.37
C LYS A 74 1.02 23.69 -11.27
N ASP A 75 1.33 22.48 -10.79
CA ASP A 75 1.18 21.26 -11.57
C ASP A 75 -0.27 20.76 -11.48
N TYR A 76 -0.90 20.56 -12.63
CA TYR A 76 -2.26 20.04 -12.72
C TYR A 76 -2.35 18.51 -12.67
N HIS A 77 -1.23 17.82 -12.86
CA HIS A 77 -1.23 16.37 -13.02
C HIS A 77 -0.55 15.64 -11.86
N PHE A 78 0.52 16.21 -11.32
CA PHE A 78 1.37 15.54 -10.35
C PHE A 78 1.52 16.37 -9.08
N ARG A 79 1.51 15.67 -7.94
CA ARG A 79 1.98 16.20 -6.67
C ARG A 79 3.51 16.14 -6.61
N LYS A 80 4.12 16.85 -5.68
CA LYS A 80 5.57 16.79 -5.44
C LYS A 80 6.05 15.34 -5.23
N ALA A 81 5.35 14.55 -4.39
CA ALA A 81 5.67 13.15 -4.15
C ALA A 81 5.68 12.30 -5.44
N ASP A 82 4.71 12.50 -6.33
CA ASP A 82 4.62 11.76 -7.59
C ASP A 82 5.81 12.06 -8.50
N ARG A 83 6.26 13.33 -8.55
CA ARG A 83 7.46 13.74 -9.32
C ARG A 83 8.73 13.13 -8.75
N GLU A 84 8.92 13.17 -7.43
CA GLU A 84 10.09 12.62 -6.75
C GLU A 84 10.22 11.12 -6.98
N LEU A 85 9.11 10.39 -6.92
CA LEU A 85 9.08 8.94 -7.03
C LEU A 85 8.87 8.43 -8.46
N LYS A 86 8.59 9.31 -9.44
CA LYS A 86 8.15 8.96 -10.79
C LYS A 86 6.93 8.03 -10.73
N ALA A 87 6.02 8.32 -9.82
CA ALA A 87 4.78 7.59 -9.64
C ALA A 87 3.73 8.03 -10.68
N MET A 88 2.68 7.23 -10.84
CA MET A 88 1.57 7.58 -11.70
C MET A 88 0.77 8.74 -11.08
N SER A 89 0.36 9.67 -11.92
CA SER A 89 -0.46 10.80 -11.51
C SER A 89 -1.77 10.36 -10.87
N PRO A 90 -2.18 10.95 -9.72
CA PRO A 90 -3.50 10.73 -9.16
C PRO A 90 -4.63 11.10 -10.12
N MET A 91 -4.38 12.06 -11.04
CA MET A 91 -5.36 12.48 -12.05
C MET A 91 -5.55 11.41 -13.15
N PHE A 92 -4.50 10.67 -13.50
CA PHE A 92 -4.60 9.56 -14.46
C PHE A 92 -5.27 8.34 -13.82
N LEU A 93 -5.10 8.15 -12.52
CA LEU A 93 -5.79 7.10 -11.77
C LEU A 93 -7.27 7.45 -11.50
N GLY A 94 -7.61 8.73 -11.50
CA GLY A 94 -8.98 9.24 -11.47
C GLY A 94 -9.88 8.58 -10.43
N GLY A 95 -10.75 7.68 -10.88
CA GLY A 95 -11.71 7.00 -10.02
C GLY A 95 -11.07 6.15 -8.91
N LEU A 96 -9.86 5.60 -9.13
CA LEU A 96 -9.12 4.89 -8.08
C LEU A 96 -8.69 5.87 -6.99
N THR A 97 -8.16 7.03 -7.35
CA THR A 97 -7.77 8.08 -6.41
C THR A 97 -8.97 8.55 -5.57
N ALA A 98 -10.09 8.89 -6.22
CA ALA A 98 -11.30 9.33 -5.52
C ALA A 98 -11.78 8.27 -4.51
N ARG A 99 -11.79 7.01 -4.92
CA ARG A 99 -12.21 5.88 -4.09
C ARG A 99 -11.25 5.63 -2.92
N ALA A 100 -9.95 5.75 -3.15
CA ALA A 100 -8.94 5.61 -2.11
C ALA A 100 -9.06 6.70 -1.03
N ILE A 101 -9.30 7.95 -1.44
CA ILE A 101 -9.57 9.07 -0.53
C ILE A 101 -10.82 8.78 0.30
N GLU A 102 -11.94 8.42 -0.34
CA GLU A 102 -13.19 8.08 0.37
C GLU A 102 -13.00 6.93 1.37
N LEU A 103 -12.30 5.88 0.97
CA LEU A 103 -12.03 4.71 1.81
C LEU A 103 -11.16 5.09 3.02
N SER A 104 -10.10 5.87 2.78
CA SER A 104 -9.21 6.34 3.85
C SER A 104 -9.93 7.25 4.85
N ASP A 105 -10.84 8.12 4.37
CA ASP A 105 -11.63 9.00 5.24
C ASP A 105 -12.58 8.21 6.14
N LYS A 106 -13.18 7.14 5.63
CA LYS A 106 -14.00 6.22 6.43
C LYS A 106 -13.19 5.57 7.55
N MET A 107 -12.01 5.02 7.21
CA MET A 107 -11.12 4.40 8.20
C MET A 107 -10.64 5.42 9.25
N ARG A 108 -10.28 6.64 8.83
CA ARG A 108 -9.84 7.72 9.73
C ARG A 108 -10.96 8.17 10.68
N LYS A 109 -12.22 8.22 10.22
CA LYS A 109 -13.37 8.50 11.08
C LYS A 109 -13.55 7.45 12.18
N ASP A 110 -13.17 6.20 11.91
CA ASP A 110 -13.16 5.11 12.88
C ASP A 110 -11.87 5.11 13.76
N GLY A 111 -11.06 6.17 13.68
CA GLY A 111 -9.85 6.37 14.47
C GLY A 111 -8.63 5.60 13.97
N ILE A 112 -8.65 5.06 12.77
CA ILE A 112 -7.52 4.30 12.19
C ILE A 112 -6.70 5.21 11.28
N PRO A 113 -5.42 5.49 11.60
CA PRO A 113 -4.52 6.24 10.72
C PRO A 113 -4.27 5.50 9.41
N VAL A 114 -4.44 6.21 8.28
CA VAL A 114 -4.19 5.69 6.94
C VAL A 114 -3.13 6.53 6.26
N PHE A 115 -2.11 5.86 5.71
CA PHE A 115 -0.99 6.47 5.01
C PHE A 115 -0.94 5.99 3.57
N GLU A 116 -0.58 6.89 2.68
CA GLU A 116 -0.28 6.53 1.29
C GLU A 116 1.10 5.89 1.23
N THR A 117 1.23 4.80 0.46
CA THR A 117 2.51 4.17 0.18
C THR A 117 2.67 3.87 -1.30
N TYR A 118 3.89 3.59 -1.72
CA TYR A 118 4.23 3.21 -3.09
C TYR A 118 5.12 1.96 -3.10
N PRO A 119 4.54 0.76 -3.23
CA PRO A 119 5.24 -0.52 -3.11
C PRO A 119 6.48 -0.65 -4.00
N ARG A 120 6.51 0.02 -5.15
CA ARG A 120 7.67 0.00 -6.05
C ARG A 120 8.96 0.49 -5.36
N ILE A 121 8.87 1.48 -4.48
CA ILE A 121 10.06 1.98 -3.76
C ILE A 121 10.50 0.95 -2.73
N MET A 122 9.56 0.36 -1.99
CA MET A 122 9.89 -0.75 -1.08
C MET A 122 10.47 -1.95 -1.85
N ALA A 123 9.93 -2.29 -3.04
CA ALA A 123 10.50 -3.34 -3.91
C ALA A 123 11.96 -3.05 -4.28
N ARG A 124 12.30 -1.78 -4.56
CA ARG A 124 13.69 -1.36 -4.82
C ARG A 124 14.57 -1.56 -3.59
N LYS A 125 14.12 -1.15 -2.42
CA LYS A 125 14.84 -1.34 -1.15
C LYS A 125 15.09 -2.83 -0.85
N GLN A 126 14.15 -3.70 -1.21
CA GLN A 126 14.25 -5.16 -1.06
C GLN A 126 15.03 -5.84 -2.21
N GLY A 127 15.58 -5.09 -3.17
CA GLY A 127 16.35 -5.62 -4.29
C GLY A 127 15.53 -6.30 -5.40
N LEU A 128 14.19 -6.19 -5.38
CA LEU A 128 13.31 -6.92 -6.30
C LEU A 128 13.35 -6.37 -7.73
N GLU A 129 13.72 -5.10 -7.93
CA GLU A 129 13.87 -4.54 -9.28
C GLU A 129 14.94 -5.29 -10.10
N ALA A 130 16.04 -5.68 -9.45
CA ALA A 130 17.10 -6.48 -10.08
C ALA A 130 16.64 -7.90 -10.45
N LEU A 131 15.63 -8.43 -9.76
CA LEU A 131 15.01 -9.71 -10.01
C LEU A 131 13.88 -9.65 -11.05
N GLY A 132 13.59 -8.48 -11.63
CA GLY A 132 12.58 -8.29 -12.66
C GLY A 132 11.15 -8.05 -12.10
N TYR A 133 11.00 -7.46 -10.90
CA TYR A 133 9.73 -7.09 -10.30
C TYR A 133 8.80 -6.40 -11.33
N LYS A 134 7.62 -6.98 -11.56
CA LYS A 134 6.59 -6.55 -12.53
C LYS A 134 7.04 -6.43 -14.00
N LYS A 135 8.29 -6.70 -14.33
CA LYS A 135 8.81 -6.67 -15.73
C LYS A 135 8.69 -8.02 -16.42
N VAL A 136 8.89 -9.09 -15.66
CA VAL A 136 8.88 -10.46 -16.17
C VAL A 136 7.92 -11.29 -15.33
N LYS A 137 6.92 -11.93 -15.96
CA LYS A 137 5.91 -12.72 -15.25
C LYS A 137 6.53 -13.88 -14.46
N SER A 138 7.56 -14.53 -15.01
CA SER A 138 8.26 -15.65 -14.35
C SER A 138 9.07 -15.24 -13.12
N SER A 139 9.38 -13.95 -12.92
CA SER A 139 10.13 -13.46 -11.76
C SER A 139 9.29 -13.37 -10.47
N LEU A 140 7.99 -13.59 -10.54
CA LEU A 140 7.11 -13.52 -9.37
C LEU A 140 7.61 -14.44 -8.25
N LYS A 141 7.90 -15.71 -8.58
CA LYS A 141 8.39 -16.70 -7.60
C LYS A 141 9.73 -16.27 -6.98
N THR A 142 10.69 -15.83 -7.80
CA THR A 142 11.99 -15.36 -7.31
C THR A 142 11.86 -14.16 -6.37
N CYS A 143 10.98 -13.21 -6.70
CA CYS A 143 10.71 -12.07 -5.82
C CYS A 143 10.06 -12.50 -4.49
N GLN A 144 9.16 -13.48 -4.51
CA GLN A 144 8.55 -14.04 -3.29
C GLN A 144 9.60 -14.70 -2.40
N ASP A 145 10.47 -15.53 -2.99
CA ASP A 145 11.51 -16.24 -2.24
C ASP A 145 12.50 -15.25 -1.60
N GLN A 146 12.86 -14.18 -2.33
CA GLN A 146 13.68 -13.08 -1.80
C GLN A 146 13.01 -12.40 -0.60
N LEU A 147 11.73 -12.05 -0.72
CA LEU A 147 10.98 -11.41 0.38
C LEU A 147 10.89 -12.33 1.60
N ARG A 148 10.65 -13.61 1.40
CA ARG A 148 10.63 -14.61 2.50
C ARG A 148 11.97 -14.74 3.17
N ALA A 149 13.05 -14.79 2.40
CA ALA A 149 14.42 -14.90 2.93
C ALA A 149 14.84 -13.68 3.78
N GLN A 150 14.29 -12.52 3.49
CA GLN A 150 14.56 -11.27 4.21
C GLN A 150 13.68 -11.06 5.45
N LEU A 151 12.62 -11.84 5.61
CA LEU A 151 11.78 -11.76 6.80
C LEU A 151 12.58 -12.18 8.04
N ASN A 152 12.35 -11.45 9.13
CA ASN A 152 12.85 -11.88 10.42
C ASN A 152 12.36 -13.32 10.72
N PRO A 153 13.22 -14.25 11.11
CA PRO A 153 12.84 -15.65 11.39
C PRO A 153 11.73 -15.82 12.43
N LYS A 154 11.49 -14.79 13.24
CA LYS A 154 10.38 -14.77 14.22
C LYS A 154 9.03 -14.43 13.61
N ILE A 155 9.00 -14.00 12.33
CA ILE A 155 7.76 -13.71 11.62
C ILE A 155 7.27 -14.99 10.95
N GLN A 156 6.10 -15.43 11.33
CA GLN A 156 5.42 -16.55 10.71
C GLN A 156 4.55 -16.05 9.57
N MET A 157 4.73 -16.61 8.41
CA MET A 157 3.89 -16.34 7.24
C MET A 157 3.10 -17.61 6.93
N GLU A 158 1.78 -17.48 6.78
CA GLU A 158 0.96 -18.62 6.39
C GLU A 158 1.40 -19.20 5.04
N PRO A 159 1.17 -20.52 4.81
CA PRO A 159 1.66 -21.22 3.62
C PRO A 159 1.07 -20.71 2.30
N ARG A 160 0.02 -19.91 2.32
CA ARG A 160 -0.58 -19.33 1.11
C ARG A 160 0.47 -18.53 0.35
N GLU A 161 0.78 -19.01 -0.83
CA GLU A 161 1.72 -18.36 -1.72
C GLU A 161 1.17 -16.99 -2.14
N MET A 162 2.07 -16.05 -2.37
CA MET A 162 1.72 -14.77 -3.00
C MET A 162 1.39 -15.04 -4.47
N GLU A 163 0.16 -15.43 -4.79
CA GLU A 163 -0.27 -15.92 -6.11
C GLU A 163 -0.15 -14.89 -7.25
N SER A 164 0.01 -13.62 -6.93
CA SER A 164 0.06 -12.53 -7.92
C SER A 164 0.89 -11.35 -7.44
N TRP A 165 1.18 -10.42 -8.36
CA TRP A 165 1.82 -9.16 -8.02
C TRP A 165 1.01 -8.31 -7.03
N HIS A 166 -0.31 -8.45 -7.01
CA HIS A 166 -1.16 -7.79 -6.02
C HIS A 166 -0.86 -8.25 -4.59
N HIS A 167 -0.56 -9.55 -4.39
CA HIS A 167 -0.13 -10.05 -3.09
C HIS A 167 1.25 -9.50 -2.70
N VAL A 168 2.17 -9.42 -3.66
CA VAL A 168 3.50 -8.83 -3.44
C VAL A 168 3.38 -7.36 -3.06
N ASP A 169 2.55 -6.58 -3.77
CA ASP A 169 2.39 -5.15 -3.50
C ASP A 169 1.73 -4.89 -2.14
N ALA A 170 0.69 -5.64 -1.79
CA ALA A 170 0.08 -5.57 -0.46
C ALA A 170 1.10 -5.91 0.64
N PHE A 171 1.95 -6.92 0.41
CA PHE A 171 3.02 -7.29 1.34
C PHE A 171 4.06 -6.18 1.47
N LEU A 172 4.49 -5.57 0.38
CA LEU A 172 5.41 -4.43 0.38
C LEU A 172 4.81 -3.21 1.09
N ALA A 173 3.51 -2.94 0.91
CA ALA A 173 2.79 -1.91 1.65
C ALA A 173 2.79 -2.19 3.16
N MET A 174 2.60 -3.45 3.57
CA MET A 174 2.73 -3.87 4.97
C MET A 174 4.16 -3.69 5.50
N LEU A 175 5.19 -3.98 4.70
CA LEU A 175 6.59 -3.73 5.11
C LEU A 175 6.84 -2.23 5.32
N SER A 176 6.26 -1.35 4.50
CA SER A 176 6.31 0.10 4.71
C SER A 176 5.65 0.50 6.04
N ALA A 177 4.51 -0.12 6.38
CA ALA A 177 3.85 0.10 7.67
C ALA A 177 4.71 -0.37 8.85
N LEU A 178 5.42 -1.49 8.71
CA LEU A 178 6.36 -1.99 9.74
C LEU A 178 7.59 -1.08 9.88
N ALA A 179 8.14 -0.57 8.77
CA ALA A 179 9.23 0.39 8.78
C ALA A 179 8.82 1.70 9.46
N PHE A 180 7.62 2.21 9.16
CA PHE A 180 7.03 3.37 9.83
C PHE A 180 6.95 3.15 11.34
N ALA A 181 6.39 2.03 11.77
CA ALA A 181 6.22 1.70 13.17
C ALA A 181 7.55 1.45 13.92
N ALA A 182 8.65 1.24 13.19
CA ALA A 182 10.01 1.13 13.71
C ALA A 182 10.79 2.46 13.65
N GLY A 183 10.20 3.54 13.09
CA GLY A 183 10.89 4.81 12.87
C GLY A 183 11.97 4.76 11.78
N ALA A 184 11.92 3.77 10.88
CA ALA A 184 12.91 3.51 9.84
C ALA A 184 12.37 3.71 8.42
N HIS A 185 11.30 4.48 8.27
CA HIS A 185 10.67 4.77 6.99
C HIS A 185 11.22 6.05 6.36
N GLU A 186 11.04 6.17 5.05
CA GLU A 186 11.29 7.39 4.28
C GLU A 186 9.97 8.05 3.90
N VAL A 187 10.01 9.39 3.75
CA VAL A 187 8.85 10.20 3.41
C VAL A 187 9.18 11.06 2.19
N TYR A 188 8.26 11.09 1.23
CA TYR A 188 8.39 11.84 0.00
C TYR A 188 7.23 12.80 -0.18
N GLY A 189 7.48 13.97 -0.76
CA GLY A 189 6.46 14.95 -1.08
C GLY A 189 6.46 16.18 -0.20
N ASP A 190 5.28 16.72 0.05
CA ASP A 190 5.03 17.93 0.84
C ASP A 190 3.80 17.72 1.73
N GLU A 191 3.89 18.10 3.00
CA GLU A 191 2.81 17.90 3.98
C GLU A 191 1.48 18.53 3.56
N LYS A 192 1.52 19.68 2.87
CA LYS A 192 0.32 20.36 2.40
C LYS A 192 -0.31 19.66 1.21
N GLU A 193 0.53 19.12 0.32
CA GLU A 193 0.06 18.48 -0.91
C GLU A 193 -0.24 17.00 -0.74
N GLY A 194 0.47 16.33 0.13
CA GLY A 194 0.35 14.91 0.46
C GLY A 194 1.69 14.21 0.48
N LEU A 195 1.83 13.28 1.40
CA LEU A 195 3.05 12.52 1.63
C LEU A 195 2.86 11.06 1.22
N ILE A 196 3.94 10.46 0.68
CA ILE A 196 4.07 9.02 0.45
C ILE A 196 5.10 8.48 1.44
N HIS A 197 4.72 7.46 2.20
CA HIS A 197 5.53 6.82 3.24
C HIS A 197 6.00 5.43 2.77
N VAL A 198 7.32 5.15 2.86
CA VAL A 198 7.92 3.89 2.40
C VAL A 198 8.92 3.32 3.40
#